data_21c07bf402f0dca32479c3f85dee5709
#
_entry.id   21c07bf402f0dca32479c3f85dee5709
#
_cell.length_a   1.000
_cell.length_b   1.000
_cell.length_c   1.000
_cell.angle_alpha   90.00
_cell.angle_beta   90.00
_cell.angle_gamma   90.00
#
_symmetry.space_group_name_H-M   'P 1'
#
loop_
_entity.id
_entity.type
_entity.pdbx_description
1 polymer ?
#
loop_
_entity_poly.entity_id
_entity_poly.type
_entity_poly.pdbx_seq_one_letter_code
_entity_poly.pdbx_strand_id
1 'polypeptide(L)'
;MTPPADRSGAASKGETKRETGTAARAAAPPSTLRAVWDQVGTLVLAVVIALGVRACVIEPFRIPSGSMLPTLLIGDHLFVNRFIYGIKVPFTDYRLPGLREPQRGDVVVFTVARDPVRGEGPGSVYPADMRPDLPTESFVKRIVGMPGDVIEVHDDVVSVNGKAVEQQPTGDTFLDPRGFAFQVRREKIDAHDHLTLHDPHDSGKDGAWRVEPGRYLMMGDNRDQSFDSRYWGTVREAEFKGPAFVIYWSWDFKGSWLSMLNPFTWWDLLLHRMRWDRIGSSVT
;
A
#
# COMPACT_ATOMS: atom_id res chain seq x y z
N MET A 1 -32.16 -101.73 45.10
CA MET A 1 -31.81 -102.66 44.01
C MET A 1 -30.78 -101.91 43.15
N THR A 2 -29.62 -102.42 43.23
CA THR A 2 -28.37 -102.04 42.56
C THR A 2 -28.43 -102.30 41.05
N PRO A 3 -27.39 -102.05 40.35
CA PRO A 3 -26.75 -100.91 39.67
C PRO A 3 -26.65 -101.16 38.16
N PRO A 4 -25.74 -100.82 37.33
CA PRO A 4 -24.45 -100.18 37.43
C PRO A 4 -24.13 -99.15 36.32
N ALA A 5 -23.05 -98.47 36.54
CA ALA A 5 -21.96 -97.94 35.67
C ALA A 5 -21.99 -98.08 34.13
N ASP A 6 -21.56 -97.08 33.42
CA ASP A 6 -20.33 -97.25 32.66
C ASP A 6 -19.87 -95.85 32.03
N ARG A 7 -18.61 -95.76 31.95
CA ARG A 7 -17.63 -94.93 31.36
C ARG A 7 -17.89 -94.36 29.97
N SER A 8 -17.45 -93.22 29.70
CA SER A 8 -16.36 -92.76 28.76
C SER A 8 -16.62 -91.33 28.40
N GLY A 9 -15.81 -90.43 28.58
CA GLY A 9 -14.53 -90.26 27.92
C GLY A 9 -14.76 -89.47 26.68
N ALA A 10 -14.39 -88.23 26.73
CA ALA A 10 -13.72 -87.60 25.62
C ALA A 10 -13.77 -86.05 25.56
N ALA A 11 -12.65 -85.57 25.60
CA ALA A 11 -12.15 -84.48 24.74
C ALA A 11 -12.81 -83.10 24.84
N SER A 12 -12.25 -82.33 25.69
CA SER A 12 -12.18 -80.89 25.60
C SER A 12 -11.58 -80.47 24.28
N LYS A 13 -12.36 -79.82 23.38
CA LYS A 13 -11.87 -79.06 22.24
C LYS A 13 -11.70 -77.63 22.70
N GLY A 14 -10.45 -77.28 22.95
CA GLY A 14 -10.06 -75.89 23.17
C GLY A 14 -10.31 -75.04 21.90
N GLU A 15 -11.19 -74.10 22.01
CA GLU A 15 -11.42 -73.07 21.01
C GLU A 15 -10.30 -72.03 21.12
N THR A 16 -9.33 -72.19 20.25
CA THR A 16 -8.23 -71.19 20.07
C THR A 16 -8.79 -69.91 19.39
N LYS A 17 -9.09 -68.92 20.19
CA LYS A 17 -9.42 -67.55 19.75
C LYS A 17 -8.22 -67.03 18.99
N ARG A 18 -8.29 -67.05 17.67
CA ARG A 18 -7.32 -66.33 16.81
C ARG A 18 -7.55 -64.87 17.00
N GLU A 19 -6.71 -64.21 17.80
CA GLU A 19 -6.50 -62.74 17.78
C GLU A 19 -5.84 -62.41 16.44
N THR A 20 -6.64 -61.87 15.52
CA THR A 20 -6.13 -61.19 14.34
C THR A 20 -5.53 -59.87 14.78
N GLY A 21 -4.28 -59.92 15.21
CA GLY A 21 -3.47 -58.73 15.41
C GLY A 21 -3.27 -58.04 14.06
N THR A 22 -4.06 -57.00 13.82
CA THR A 22 -3.79 -56.05 12.72
C THR A 22 -2.53 -55.27 13.13
N ALA A 23 -1.37 -55.80 12.78
CA ALA A 23 -0.12 -55.11 12.91
C ALA A 23 -0.21 -53.83 12.02
N ALA A 24 -0.40 -52.68 12.64
CA ALA A 24 -0.24 -51.41 11.99
C ALA A 24 1.16 -51.37 11.39
N ARG A 25 1.24 -51.50 10.08
CA ARG A 25 2.48 -51.44 9.31
C ARG A 25 3.02 -50.01 9.49
N ALA A 26 3.97 -49.84 10.42
CA ALA A 26 4.68 -48.60 10.59
C ALA A 26 5.22 -48.17 9.24
N ALA A 27 4.76 -47.02 8.76
CA ALA A 27 5.23 -46.44 7.51
C ALA A 27 6.74 -46.20 7.65
N ALA A 28 7.50 -46.77 6.74
CA ALA A 28 8.95 -46.53 6.70
C ALA A 28 9.23 -45.03 6.64
N PRO A 29 10.25 -44.52 7.37
CA PRO A 29 10.58 -43.13 7.32
C PRO A 29 10.89 -42.70 5.87
N PRO A 30 10.43 -41.54 5.44
CA PRO A 30 10.68 -41.08 4.07
C PRO A 30 12.19 -41.04 3.84
N SER A 31 12.63 -41.47 2.65
CA SER A 31 14.06 -41.36 2.28
C SER A 31 14.49 -39.91 2.41
N THR A 32 15.70 -39.67 2.89
CA THR A 32 16.27 -38.33 3.09
C THR A 32 16.11 -37.44 1.84
N LEU A 33 16.20 -38.03 0.65
CA LEU A 33 15.98 -37.35 -0.62
C LEU A 33 14.53 -36.88 -0.80
N ARG A 34 13.56 -37.66 -0.38
CA ARG A 34 12.13 -37.30 -0.44
C ARG A 34 11.78 -36.21 0.56
N ALA A 35 12.35 -36.26 1.77
CA ALA A 35 12.16 -35.23 2.79
C ALA A 35 12.78 -33.88 2.33
N VAL A 36 13.94 -33.90 1.70
CA VAL A 36 14.55 -32.69 1.11
C VAL A 36 13.70 -32.15 -0.03
N TRP A 37 13.18 -33.01 -0.89
CA TRP A 37 12.32 -32.58 -2.00
C TRP A 37 11.00 -31.98 -1.52
N ASP A 38 10.38 -32.53 -0.49
CA ASP A 38 9.16 -32.01 0.11
C ASP A 38 9.41 -30.65 0.79
N GLN A 39 10.57 -30.47 1.47
CA GLN A 39 10.97 -29.17 2.04
C GLN A 39 11.22 -28.12 0.95
N VAL A 40 11.95 -28.47 -0.11
CA VAL A 40 12.18 -27.55 -1.24
C VAL A 40 10.88 -27.18 -1.93
N GLY A 41 9.97 -28.15 -2.14
CA GLY A 41 8.65 -27.92 -2.71
C GLY A 41 7.81 -26.96 -1.86
N THR A 42 7.82 -27.14 -0.54
CA THR A 42 7.12 -26.23 0.39
C THR A 42 7.71 -24.82 0.36
N LEU A 43 9.04 -24.69 0.33
CA LEU A 43 9.72 -23.40 0.21
C LEU A 43 9.37 -22.71 -1.11
N VAL A 44 9.44 -23.42 -2.22
CA VAL A 44 9.07 -22.90 -3.55
C VAL A 44 7.61 -22.44 -3.56
N LEU A 45 6.69 -23.25 -3.03
CA LEU A 45 5.28 -22.88 -2.93
C LEU A 45 5.09 -21.62 -2.07
N ALA A 46 5.75 -21.54 -0.92
CA ALA A 46 5.69 -20.37 -0.05
C ALA A 46 6.22 -19.10 -0.77
N VAL A 47 7.32 -19.21 -1.51
CA VAL A 47 7.87 -18.12 -2.32
C VAL A 47 6.88 -17.71 -3.42
N VAL A 48 6.29 -18.67 -4.14
CA VAL A 48 5.31 -18.38 -5.20
C VAL A 48 4.09 -17.68 -4.62
N ILE A 49 3.57 -18.14 -3.47
CA ILE A 49 2.44 -17.48 -2.79
C ILE A 49 2.83 -16.07 -2.34
N ALA A 50 4.01 -15.90 -1.72
CA ALA A 50 4.49 -14.60 -1.26
C ALA A 50 4.66 -13.62 -2.43
N LEU A 51 5.23 -14.07 -3.55
CA LEU A 51 5.35 -13.27 -4.77
C LEU A 51 3.98 -12.94 -5.39
N GLY A 52 3.04 -13.88 -5.37
CA GLY A 52 1.65 -13.66 -5.82
C GLY A 52 0.94 -12.60 -4.98
N VAL A 53 1.02 -12.71 -3.66
CA VAL A 53 0.47 -11.71 -2.72
C VAL A 53 1.12 -10.35 -2.96
N ARG A 54 2.45 -10.30 -3.03
CA ARG A 54 3.17 -9.05 -3.32
C ARG A 54 2.77 -8.43 -4.67
N ALA A 55 2.60 -9.25 -5.70
CA ALA A 55 2.26 -8.76 -7.04
C ALA A 55 0.83 -8.23 -7.15
N CYS A 56 -0.12 -8.84 -6.43
CA CYS A 56 -1.54 -8.60 -6.63
C CYS A 56 -2.22 -7.83 -5.49
N VAL A 57 -1.68 -7.88 -4.27
CA VAL A 57 -2.41 -7.40 -3.08
C VAL A 57 -1.78 -6.15 -2.48
N ILE A 58 -0.48 -6.16 -2.20
CA ILE A 58 0.19 -5.09 -1.44
C ILE A 58 1.51 -4.72 -2.13
N GLU A 59 1.69 -3.43 -2.41
CA GLU A 59 2.95 -2.88 -2.91
C GLU A 59 3.57 -1.97 -1.83
N PRO A 60 4.81 -2.24 -1.38
CA PRO A 60 5.54 -1.32 -0.52
C PRO A 60 5.98 -0.09 -1.33
N PHE A 61 5.78 1.09 -0.77
CA PHE A 61 6.14 2.36 -1.38
C PHE A 61 6.89 3.25 -0.37
N ARG A 62 7.92 3.95 -0.82
CA ARG A 62 8.67 4.91 -0.01
C ARG A 62 8.33 6.32 -0.44
N ILE A 63 8.19 7.24 0.52
CA ILE A 63 7.92 8.65 0.27
C ILE A 63 9.25 9.41 0.13
N PRO A 64 9.58 9.86 -1.09
CA PRO A 64 10.84 10.58 -1.34
C PRO A 64 10.71 12.09 -1.21
N SER A 65 9.49 12.65 -1.28
CA SER A 65 9.26 14.10 -1.38
C SER A 65 8.27 14.61 -0.34
N GLY A 66 8.28 15.92 -0.09
CA GLY A 66 7.42 16.57 0.89
C GLY A 66 6.06 17.04 0.36
N SER A 67 5.64 16.65 -0.84
CA SER A 67 4.40 17.16 -1.44
C SER A 67 3.11 16.70 -0.74
N MET A 68 3.18 15.70 0.14
CA MET A 68 2.07 15.18 0.95
C MET A 68 2.25 15.51 2.45
N LEU A 69 3.16 16.43 2.80
CA LEU A 69 3.25 16.93 4.16
C LEU A 69 1.93 17.64 4.56
N PRO A 70 1.47 17.52 5.79
CA PRO A 70 2.03 16.75 6.91
C PRO A 70 1.54 15.29 6.95
N THR A 71 0.62 14.89 6.07
CA THR A 71 0.00 13.55 6.05
C THR A 71 1.07 12.46 5.88
N LEU A 72 1.98 12.64 4.93
CA LEU A 72 3.10 11.71 4.70
C LEU A 72 4.43 12.48 4.82
N LEU A 73 5.33 11.96 5.65
CA LEU A 73 6.65 12.53 5.84
C LEU A 73 7.67 11.89 4.90
N ILE A 74 8.69 12.67 4.52
CA ILE A 74 9.84 12.12 3.80
C ILE A 74 10.48 11.00 4.63
N GLY A 75 10.67 9.83 4.03
CA GLY A 75 11.19 8.64 4.72
C GLY A 75 10.12 7.71 5.30
N ASP A 76 8.84 8.05 5.16
CA ASP A 76 7.75 7.10 5.41
C ASP A 76 7.77 5.98 4.35
N HIS A 77 7.51 4.77 4.82
CA HIS A 77 7.28 3.60 3.99
C HIS A 77 5.86 3.11 4.25
N LEU A 78 5.07 3.06 3.21
CA LEU A 78 3.66 2.72 3.28
C LEU A 78 3.31 1.52 2.41
N PHE A 79 2.21 0.89 2.73
CA PHE A 79 1.60 -0.11 1.88
C PHE A 79 0.50 0.50 1.02
N VAL A 80 0.52 0.12 -0.25
CA VAL A 80 -0.50 0.45 -1.24
C VAL A 80 -1.36 -0.78 -1.48
N ASN A 81 -2.66 -0.62 -1.39
CA ASN A 81 -3.62 -1.69 -1.63
C ASN A 81 -3.97 -1.74 -3.12
N ARG A 82 -3.41 -2.71 -3.83
CA ARG A 82 -3.55 -2.83 -5.28
C ARG A 82 -4.88 -3.44 -5.75
N PHE A 83 -5.55 -4.16 -4.88
CA PHE A 83 -6.76 -4.89 -5.29
C PHE A 83 -8.06 -4.13 -5.01
N ILE A 84 -8.04 -3.09 -4.16
CA ILE A 84 -9.25 -2.42 -3.72
C ILE A 84 -9.98 -1.70 -4.87
N TYR A 85 -9.23 -1.11 -5.81
CA TYR A 85 -9.77 -0.53 -7.06
C TYR A 85 -9.77 -1.52 -8.23
N GLY A 86 -9.54 -2.82 -7.96
CA GLY A 86 -9.44 -3.87 -8.95
C GLY A 86 -8.01 -4.19 -9.36
N ILE A 87 -7.75 -5.46 -9.61
CA ILE A 87 -6.41 -5.97 -9.97
C ILE A 87 -6.22 -5.82 -11.48
N LYS A 88 -5.20 -5.07 -11.89
CA LYS A 88 -4.78 -5.05 -13.30
C LYS A 88 -4.15 -6.42 -13.64
N VAL A 89 -4.73 -7.10 -14.63
CA VAL A 89 -4.20 -8.39 -15.08
C VAL A 89 -2.88 -8.15 -15.80
N PRO A 90 -1.77 -8.80 -15.39
CA PRO A 90 -0.46 -8.62 -16.01
C PRO A 90 -0.53 -8.85 -17.54
N PHE A 91 0.20 -8.02 -18.28
CA PHE A 91 0.31 -8.08 -19.75
C PHE A 91 -1.01 -7.79 -20.52
N THR A 92 -2.04 -7.25 -19.85
CA THR A 92 -3.31 -6.85 -20.48
C THR A 92 -3.73 -5.46 -20.00
N ASP A 93 -4.69 -4.84 -20.70
CA ASP A 93 -5.36 -3.63 -20.22
C ASP A 93 -6.63 -3.93 -19.40
N TYR A 94 -6.91 -5.21 -19.18
CA TYR A 94 -8.05 -5.64 -18.41
C TYR A 94 -7.79 -5.52 -16.91
N ARG A 95 -8.76 -4.94 -16.19
CA ARG A 95 -8.77 -4.86 -14.74
C ARG A 95 -9.98 -5.64 -14.20
N LEU A 96 -9.73 -6.52 -13.25
CA LEU A 96 -10.80 -7.19 -12.51
C LEU A 96 -11.58 -6.16 -11.68
N PRO A 97 -12.89 -6.34 -11.45
CA PRO A 97 -13.66 -5.45 -10.59
C PRO A 97 -13.01 -5.28 -9.22
N GLY A 98 -12.96 -4.04 -8.74
CA GLY A 98 -12.48 -3.71 -7.40
C GLY A 98 -13.55 -3.96 -6.33
N LEU A 99 -13.15 -3.85 -5.08
CA LEU A 99 -14.06 -3.90 -3.93
C LEU A 99 -14.82 -2.58 -3.74
N ARG A 100 -14.21 -1.46 -4.15
CA ARG A 100 -14.84 -0.14 -4.20
C ARG A 100 -14.20 0.73 -5.27
N GLU A 101 -14.91 1.75 -5.67
CA GLU A 101 -14.40 2.80 -6.55
C GLU A 101 -13.51 3.79 -5.77
N PRO A 102 -12.61 4.52 -6.48
CA PRO A 102 -11.89 5.65 -5.90
C PRO A 102 -12.86 6.70 -5.35
N GLN A 103 -12.53 7.26 -4.19
CA GLN A 103 -13.33 8.28 -3.54
C GLN A 103 -12.54 9.58 -3.40
N ARG A 104 -13.27 10.70 -3.37
CA ARG A 104 -12.66 11.99 -3.05
C ARG A 104 -12.09 11.93 -1.64
N GLY A 105 -10.86 12.42 -1.47
CA GLY A 105 -10.11 12.35 -0.23
C GLY A 105 -9.16 11.15 -0.13
N ASP A 106 -9.30 10.11 -0.95
CA ASP A 106 -8.33 8.99 -0.97
C ASP A 106 -6.92 9.48 -1.31
N VAL A 107 -5.93 9.04 -0.57
CA VAL A 107 -4.51 9.23 -0.89
C VAL A 107 -4.06 8.08 -1.77
N VAL A 108 -3.75 8.35 -3.03
CA VAL A 108 -3.54 7.33 -4.06
C VAL A 108 -2.13 7.40 -4.62
N VAL A 109 -1.52 6.22 -4.80
CA VAL A 109 -0.29 6.06 -5.60
C VAL A 109 -0.70 5.75 -7.04
N PHE A 110 -0.13 6.50 -7.98
CA PHE A 110 -0.43 6.38 -9.40
C PHE A 110 0.81 6.64 -10.26
N THR A 111 0.71 6.34 -11.54
CA THR A 111 1.80 6.44 -12.51
C THR A 111 1.64 7.71 -13.33
N VAL A 112 2.75 8.43 -13.51
CA VAL A 112 2.89 9.57 -14.43
C VAL A 112 4.02 9.32 -15.42
N ALA A 113 4.01 9.99 -16.56
CA ALA A 113 5.13 10.05 -17.48
C ALA A 113 6.05 11.22 -17.10
N ARG A 114 7.37 10.99 -17.07
CA ARG A 114 8.37 12.02 -16.79
C ARG A 114 9.33 12.18 -17.95
N ASP A 115 9.53 13.42 -18.37
CA ASP A 115 10.55 13.78 -19.34
C ASP A 115 11.91 13.94 -18.64
N PRO A 116 12.87 13.03 -18.85
CA PRO A 116 14.16 13.08 -18.17
C PRO A 116 15.05 14.25 -18.64
N VAL A 117 14.73 14.84 -19.79
CA VAL A 117 15.52 15.93 -20.39
C VAL A 117 15.13 17.28 -19.79
N ARG A 118 13.88 17.45 -19.35
CA ARG A 118 13.36 18.74 -18.85
C ARG A 118 13.63 19.00 -17.38
N GLY A 119 14.24 18.06 -16.67
CA GLY A 119 14.53 18.20 -15.24
C GLY A 119 13.28 18.22 -14.37
N GLU A 120 13.24 19.06 -13.33
CA GLU A 120 12.08 19.23 -12.44
C GLU A 120 11.35 20.53 -12.78
N GLY A 121 10.00 20.48 -12.80
CA GLY A 121 9.17 21.66 -13.00
C GLY A 121 8.13 21.54 -14.11
N PRO A 122 7.48 22.66 -14.47
CA PRO A 122 6.43 22.68 -15.50
C PRO A 122 6.89 22.13 -16.84
N GLY A 123 6.10 21.22 -17.40
CA GLY A 123 6.39 20.54 -18.67
C GLY A 123 7.35 19.38 -18.59
N SER A 124 7.69 18.89 -17.37
CA SER A 124 8.48 17.67 -17.16
C SER A 124 7.65 16.45 -16.79
N VAL A 125 6.42 16.65 -16.34
CA VAL A 125 5.49 15.59 -15.93
C VAL A 125 4.21 15.71 -16.74
N TYR A 126 3.69 14.55 -17.14
CA TYR A 126 2.47 14.42 -17.92
C TYR A 126 1.65 13.23 -17.38
N PRO A 127 0.32 13.22 -17.58
CA PRO A 127 -0.45 11.98 -17.44
C PRO A 127 0.17 10.89 -18.31
N ALA A 128 0.31 9.67 -17.76
CA ALA A 128 1.07 8.60 -18.42
C ALA A 128 0.46 8.22 -19.79
N ASP A 129 -0.86 8.36 -19.92
CA ASP A 129 -1.59 8.11 -21.17
C ASP A 129 -1.35 9.15 -22.26
N MET A 130 -0.97 10.37 -21.88
CA MET A 130 -0.68 11.44 -22.85
C MET A 130 0.74 11.35 -23.44
N ARG A 131 1.64 10.71 -22.72
CA ARG A 131 3.04 10.55 -23.14
C ARG A 131 3.53 9.11 -22.87
N PRO A 132 2.97 8.11 -23.57
CA PRO A 132 3.37 6.70 -23.41
C PRO A 132 4.79 6.42 -23.92
N ASP A 133 5.39 7.37 -24.63
CA ASP A 133 6.76 7.34 -25.12
C ASP A 133 7.81 7.65 -24.04
N LEU A 134 7.40 8.24 -22.91
CA LEU A 134 8.30 8.64 -21.83
C LEU A 134 8.38 7.57 -20.72
N PRO A 135 9.50 7.54 -19.99
CA PRO A 135 9.62 6.70 -18.81
C PRO A 135 8.58 7.11 -17.75
N THR A 136 8.12 6.12 -16.99
CA THR A 136 7.09 6.33 -15.98
C THR A 136 7.66 6.41 -14.59
N GLU A 137 7.05 7.25 -13.75
CA GLU A 137 7.36 7.42 -12.34
C GLU A 137 6.08 7.30 -11.50
N SER A 138 6.22 6.91 -10.23
CA SER A 138 5.09 6.81 -9.31
C SER A 138 4.98 8.04 -8.43
N PHE A 139 3.82 8.66 -8.42
CA PHE A 139 3.46 9.77 -7.55
C PHE A 139 2.44 9.34 -6.50
N VAL A 140 2.41 10.07 -5.39
CA VAL A 140 1.37 9.96 -4.37
C VAL A 140 0.72 11.32 -4.18
N LYS A 141 -0.60 11.39 -4.30
CA LYS A 141 -1.42 12.58 -4.11
C LYS A 141 -2.80 12.20 -3.59
N ARG A 142 -3.54 13.21 -3.16
CA ARG A 142 -4.93 13.08 -2.74
C ARG A 142 -5.88 13.32 -3.91
N ILE A 143 -6.93 12.51 -4.04
CA ILE A 143 -8.03 12.76 -4.97
C ILE A 143 -8.82 13.97 -4.46
N VAL A 144 -8.85 15.05 -5.22
CA VAL A 144 -9.64 16.25 -4.95
C VAL A 144 -10.80 16.37 -5.93
N GLY A 145 -10.57 16.09 -7.21
CA GLY A 145 -11.62 16.12 -8.24
C GLY A 145 -11.99 14.74 -8.74
N MET A 146 -13.30 14.46 -8.77
CA MET A 146 -13.91 13.25 -9.32
C MET A 146 -14.32 13.46 -10.77
N PRO A 147 -14.55 12.38 -11.56
CA PRO A 147 -15.04 12.50 -12.93
C PRO A 147 -16.28 13.38 -13.02
N GLY A 148 -16.23 14.42 -13.88
CA GLY A 148 -17.33 15.37 -14.12
C GLY A 148 -17.29 16.63 -13.25
N ASP A 149 -16.43 16.71 -12.25
CA ASP A 149 -16.32 17.89 -11.40
C ASP A 149 -15.68 19.09 -12.11
N VAL A 150 -15.99 20.27 -11.59
CA VAL A 150 -15.25 21.50 -11.80
C VAL A 150 -14.57 21.87 -10.48
N ILE A 151 -13.25 21.86 -10.50
CA ILE A 151 -12.41 22.23 -9.35
C ILE A 151 -11.85 23.60 -9.59
N GLU A 152 -12.03 24.48 -8.62
CA GLU A 152 -11.49 25.85 -8.64
C GLU A 152 -10.60 26.04 -7.43
N VAL A 153 -9.50 26.71 -7.61
CA VAL A 153 -8.60 27.13 -6.52
C VAL A 153 -8.43 28.63 -6.64
N HIS A 154 -8.73 29.34 -5.58
CA HIS A 154 -8.55 30.77 -5.48
C HIS A 154 -8.12 31.14 -4.06
N ASP A 155 -7.00 31.85 -3.95
CA ASP A 155 -6.39 32.21 -2.66
C ASP A 155 -6.28 31.01 -1.71
N ASP A 156 -5.75 29.89 -2.20
CA ASP A 156 -5.58 28.61 -1.49
C ASP A 156 -6.88 27.92 -1.03
N VAL A 157 -8.03 28.47 -1.40
CA VAL A 157 -9.31 27.82 -1.12
C VAL A 157 -9.73 26.96 -2.31
N VAL A 158 -9.91 25.68 -2.06
CA VAL A 158 -10.44 24.74 -3.04
C VAL A 158 -11.96 24.81 -3.06
N SER A 159 -12.54 24.88 -4.25
CA SER A 159 -13.98 24.75 -4.46
C SER A 159 -14.28 23.57 -5.39
N VAL A 160 -15.33 22.85 -5.09
CA VAL A 160 -15.82 21.73 -5.90
C VAL A 160 -17.23 22.08 -6.38
N ASN A 161 -17.41 22.18 -7.70
CA ASN A 161 -18.68 22.52 -8.33
C ASN A 161 -19.29 23.83 -7.77
N GLY A 162 -18.45 24.83 -7.54
CA GLY A 162 -18.83 26.14 -7.01
C GLY A 162 -19.05 26.19 -5.49
N LYS A 163 -18.85 25.06 -4.77
CA LYS A 163 -18.94 25.03 -3.32
C LYS A 163 -17.53 24.96 -2.71
N ALA A 164 -17.17 25.96 -1.91
CA ALA A 164 -15.91 25.95 -1.19
C ALA A 164 -15.81 24.76 -0.22
N VAL A 165 -14.65 24.09 -0.23
CA VAL A 165 -14.32 23.05 0.73
C VAL A 165 -14.10 23.68 2.09
N GLU A 166 -14.65 23.07 3.13
CA GLU A 166 -14.50 23.55 4.49
C GLU A 166 -13.04 23.51 4.91
N GLN A 167 -12.48 24.66 5.27
CA GLN A 167 -11.09 24.82 5.66
C GLN A 167 -10.99 25.70 6.89
N GLN A 168 -10.27 25.23 7.92
CA GLN A 168 -10.11 25.93 9.19
C GLN A 168 -8.62 26.03 9.58
N PRO A 169 -8.08 27.21 9.87
CA PRO A 169 -6.74 27.34 10.44
C PRO A 169 -6.68 26.63 11.79
N THR A 170 -5.65 25.84 12.04
CA THR A 170 -5.45 25.18 13.36
C THR A 170 -4.74 26.10 14.34
N GLY A 171 -4.08 27.13 13.87
CA GLY A 171 -3.17 27.99 14.64
C GLY A 171 -1.76 27.41 14.79
N ASP A 172 -1.54 26.19 14.32
CA ASP A 172 -0.23 25.54 14.37
C ASP A 172 0.65 25.98 13.18
N THR A 173 1.95 25.88 13.40
CA THR A 173 2.96 26.06 12.36
C THR A 173 3.75 24.78 12.17
N PHE A 174 3.86 24.32 10.94
CA PHE A 174 4.67 23.16 10.58
C PHE A 174 6.03 23.65 10.04
N LEU A 175 7.13 23.18 10.64
CA LEU A 175 8.48 23.42 10.12
C LEU A 175 8.90 22.24 9.24
N ASP A 176 9.19 22.51 7.98
CA ASP A 176 9.72 21.48 7.10
C ASP A 176 11.20 21.16 7.45
N PRO A 177 11.77 20.05 6.92
CA PRO A 177 13.16 19.66 7.20
C PRO A 177 14.22 20.70 6.75
N ARG A 178 13.83 21.71 5.95
CA ARG A 178 14.69 22.82 5.50
C ARG A 178 14.55 24.05 6.39
N GLY A 179 13.60 24.04 7.34
CA GLY A 179 13.33 25.14 8.27
C GLY A 179 12.29 26.15 7.76
N PHE A 180 11.59 25.87 6.66
CA PHE A 180 10.47 26.71 6.21
C PHE A 180 9.24 26.48 7.07
N ALA A 181 8.57 27.58 7.43
CA ALA A 181 7.38 27.56 8.27
C ALA A 181 6.11 27.63 7.41
N PHE A 182 5.24 26.64 7.56
CA PHE A 182 3.95 26.55 6.87
C PHE A 182 2.80 26.70 7.85
N GLN A 183 1.73 27.37 7.44
CA GLN A 183 0.47 27.38 8.17
C GLN A 183 -0.22 26.03 8.01
N VAL A 184 -0.70 25.48 9.13
CA VAL A 184 -1.48 24.24 9.12
C VAL A 184 -2.95 24.58 9.08
N ARG A 185 -3.66 24.05 8.11
CA ARG A 185 -5.13 24.16 8.03
C ARG A 185 -5.73 22.76 8.05
N ARG A 186 -6.87 22.64 8.71
CA ARG A 186 -7.70 21.44 8.66
C ARG A 186 -8.69 21.60 7.53
N GLU A 187 -8.68 20.67 6.61
CA GLU A 187 -9.58 20.65 5.46
C GLU A 187 -10.49 19.42 5.54
N LYS A 188 -11.78 19.64 5.30
CA LYS A 188 -12.77 18.58 5.24
C LYS A 188 -13.31 18.46 3.83
N ILE A 189 -12.88 17.42 3.13
CA ILE A 189 -13.35 17.12 1.79
C ILE A 189 -14.20 15.86 1.81
N ASP A 190 -15.50 16.00 1.55
CA ASP A 190 -16.53 14.97 1.72
C ASP A 190 -16.48 14.35 3.14
N ALA A 191 -16.15 13.06 3.26
CA ALA A 191 -16.03 12.35 4.53
C ALA A 191 -14.61 12.38 5.13
N HIS A 192 -13.64 12.94 4.41
CA HIS A 192 -12.24 12.94 4.82
C HIS A 192 -11.86 14.27 5.47
N ASP A 193 -11.33 14.16 6.68
CA ASP A 193 -10.78 15.27 7.46
C ASP A 193 -9.26 15.09 7.50
N HIS A 194 -8.52 16.06 6.99
CA HIS A 194 -7.06 15.99 6.88
C HIS A 194 -6.42 17.37 7.06
N LEU A 195 -5.10 17.37 7.24
CA LEU A 195 -4.33 18.58 7.38
C LEU A 195 -3.68 18.95 6.04
N THR A 196 -3.66 20.24 5.76
CA THR A 196 -2.96 20.83 4.60
C THR A 196 -1.96 21.86 5.06
N LEU A 197 -0.89 22.03 4.29
CA LEU A 197 0.13 23.03 4.52
C LEU A 197 0.02 24.16 3.48
N HIS A 198 0.13 25.38 3.97
CA HIS A 198 0.07 26.60 3.18
C HIS A 198 1.26 27.49 3.49
N ASP A 199 1.92 27.99 2.43
CA ASP A 199 3.01 28.95 2.55
C ASP A 199 2.41 30.36 2.82
N PRO A 200 2.77 31.02 3.93
CA PRO A 200 2.24 32.35 4.21
C PRO A 200 2.71 33.44 3.23
N HIS A 201 3.68 33.15 2.37
CA HIS A 201 4.31 34.09 1.46
C HIS A 201 4.09 33.79 -0.02
N ASP A 202 3.58 32.61 -0.34
CA ASP A 202 3.34 32.16 -1.72
C ASP A 202 2.06 31.34 -1.76
N SER A 203 1.07 31.79 -2.49
CA SER A 203 -0.11 30.99 -2.81
C SER A 203 0.21 30.09 -3.99
N GLY A 204 -0.21 28.85 -3.93
CA GLY A 204 -0.03 27.89 -5.01
C GLY A 204 -0.70 28.33 -6.31
N LYS A 205 -0.86 27.41 -7.25
CA LYS A 205 -1.46 27.74 -8.55
C LYS A 205 -2.96 27.89 -8.44
N ASP A 206 -3.47 29.10 -8.67
CA ASP A 206 -4.88 29.41 -8.87
C ASP A 206 -5.35 28.96 -10.26
N GLY A 207 -6.62 28.66 -10.39
CA GLY A 207 -7.24 28.31 -11.67
C GLY A 207 -8.52 27.50 -11.53
N ALA A 208 -9.05 27.08 -12.67
CA ALA A 208 -10.22 26.21 -12.77
C ALA A 208 -9.92 25.04 -13.71
N TRP A 209 -10.28 23.87 -13.26
CA TRP A 209 -10.04 22.61 -13.98
C TRP A 209 -11.34 21.80 -14.04
N ARG A 210 -11.74 21.44 -15.25
CA ARG A 210 -12.82 20.46 -15.47
C ARG A 210 -12.22 19.07 -15.50
N VAL A 211 -12.76 18.17 -14.71
CA VAL A 211 -12.33 16.77 -14.65
C VAL A 211 -13.13 15.98 -15.68
N GLU A 212 -12.46 15.42 -16.67
CA GLU A 212 -13.10 14.65 -17.74
C GLU A 212 -13.63 13.30 -17.21
N PRO A 213 -14.57 12.66 -17.90
CA PRO A 213 -15.05 11.33 -17.54
C PRO A 213 -13.92 10.31 -17.45
N GLY A 214 -13.91 9.50 -16.38
CA GLY A 214 -12.89 8.49 -16.11
C GLY A 214 -11.52 9.04 -15.68
N ARG A 215 -11.44 10.34 -15.37
CA ARG A 215 -10.23 10.99 -14.91
C ARG A 215 -10.43 11.59 -13.52
N TYR A 216 -9.31 11.88 -12.83
CA TYR A 216 -9.29 12.41 -11.48
C TYR A 216 -8.29 13.56 -11.37
N LEU A 217 -8.62 14.57 -10.58
CA LEU A 217 -7.72 15.66 -10.28
C LEU A 217 -7.05 15.38 -8.94
N MET A 218 -5.72 15.35 -8.97
CA MET A 218 -4.86 14.96 -7.87
C MET A 218 -4.17 16.18 -7.29
N MET A 219 -4.22 16.39 -5.97
CA MET A 219 -3.50 17.48 -5.30
C MET A 219 -2.65 16.95 -4.14
N GLY A 220 -1.55 17.64 -3.86
CA GLY A 220 -0.76 17.39 -2.66
C GLY A 220 -1.34 18.09 -1.44
N ASP A 221 -1.14 17.52 -0.26
CA ASP A 221 -1.56 18.14 1.00
C ASP A 221 -0.66 19.33 1.40
N ASN A 222 0.60 19.34 0.92
CA ASN A 222 1.46 20.51 0.94
C ASN A 222 1.13 21.39 -0.26
N ARG A 223 0.06 22.20 -0.13
CA ARG A 223 -0.63 22.86 -1.23
C ARG A 223 0.27 23.67 -2.14
N ASP A 224 1.17 24.46 -1.57
CA ASP A 224 1.98 25.41 -2.34
C ASP A 224 3.33 24.82 -2.77
N GLN A 225 3.74 23.72 -2.13
CA GLN A 225 4.95 22.99 -2.46
C GLN A 225 4.65 21.63 -3.16
N SER A 226 3.52 21.56 -3.88
CA SER A 226 3.13 20.37 -4.62
C SER A 226 3.06 20.62 -6.12
N PHE A 227 3.88 19.87 -6.88
CA PHE A 227 3.74 19.81 -8.33
C PHE A 227 2.76 18.69 -8.70
N ASP A 228 1.49 19.05 -8.91
CA ASP A 228 0.35 18.15 -9.04
C ASP A 228 -0.54 18.48 -10.25
N SER A 229 -1.76 17.93 -10.28
CA SER A 229 -2.70 18.07 -11.41
C SER A 229 -3.00 19.49 -11.81
N ARG A 230 -2.82 20.44 -10.94
CA ARG A 230 -2.95 21.88 -11.25
C ARG A 230 -1.95 22.32 -12.34
N TYR A 231 -0.82 21.64 -12.45
CA TYR A 231 0.26 21.95 -13.39
C TYR A 231 0.27 21.04 -14.63
N TRP A 232 0.00 19.73 -14.46
CA TRP A 232 0.19 18.75 -15.53
C TRP A 232 -1.10 18.01 -15.94
N GLY A 233 -2.26 18.31 -15.30
CA GLY A 233 -3.56 17.81 -15.72
C GLY A 233 -4.07 16.61 -14.93
N THR A 234 -5.17 16.02 -15.40
CA THR A 234 -5.92 14.95 -14.75
C THR A 234 -5.34 13.57 -15.07
N VAL A 235 -5.55 12.59 -14.18
CA VAL A 235 -5.04 11.21 -14.28
C VAL A 235 -6.18 10.24 -14.52
N ARG A 236 -6.01 9.25 -15.39
CA ARG A 236 -7.00 8.17 -15.57
C ARG A 236 -6.92 7.18 -14.40
N GLU A 237 -8.06 6.57 -14.10
CA GLU A 237 -8.13 5.49 -13.12
C GLU A 237 -7.19 4.31 -13.46
N ALA A 238 -7.02 4.02 -14.75
CA ALA A 238 -6.11 2.96 -15.22
C ALA A 238 -4.66 3.13 -14.74
N GLU A 239 -4.25 4.36 -14.43
CA GLU A 239 -2.91 4.69 -13.93
C GLU A 239 -2.80 4.52 -12.41
N PHE A 240 -3.90 4.30 -11.69
CA PHE A 240 -3.88 4.08 -10.24
C PHE A 240 -3.25 2.74 -9.90
N LYS A 241 -2.28 2.75 -9.02
CA LYS A 241 -1.75 1.55 -8.39
C LYS A 241 -2.62 1.11 -7.22
N GLY A 242 -3.19 2.06 -6.48
CA GLY A 242 -4.11 1.84 -5.39
C GLY A 242 -3.98 2.90 -4.29
N PRO A 243 -4.89 2.89 -3.29
CA PRO A 243 -4.80 3.79 -2.16
C PRO A 243 -3.70 3.36 -1.20
N ALA A 244 -3.00 4.36 -0.65
CA ALA A 244 -2.14 4.20 0.51
C ALA A 244 -3.02 3.93 1.74
N PHE A 245 -2.67 2.98 2.59
CA PHE A 245 -3.55 2.64 3.71
C PHE A 245 -2.87 2.57 5.07
N VAL A 246 -1.58 2.20 5.14
CA VAL A 246 -0.86 2.13 6.40
C VAL A 246 0.62 2.43 6.22
N ILE A 247 1.19 3.15 7.17
CA ILE A 247 2.64 3.39 7.28
C ILE A 247 3.22 2.22 8.08
N TYR A 248 4.04 1.37 7.44
CA TYR A 248 4.64 0.22 8.12
C TYR A 248 6.03 0.50 8.66
N TRP A 249 6.67 1.61 8.19
CA TRP A 249 8.00 2.04 8.63
C TRP A 249 8.17 3.54 8.41
N SER A 250 8.82 4.24 9.35
CA SER A 250 9.10 5.66 9.23
C SER A 250 10.43 6.01 9.88
N TRP A 251 11.31 6.65 9.11
CA TRP A 251 12.61 7.10 9.62
C TRP A 251 13.11 8.37 8.93
N ASP A 252 13.87 9.19 9.65
CA ASP A 252 14.59 10.33 9.05
C ASP A 252 16.05 9.92 8.78
N PHE A 253 16.23 9.12 7.74
CA PHE A 253 17.56 8.66 7.34
C PHE A 253 18.10 9.46 6.16
N LYS A 254 19.09 10.31 6.40
CA LYS A 254 19.80 11.14 5.41
C LYS A 254 21.19 10.60 5.03
N GLY A 255 21.59 9.44 5.58
CA GLY A 255 22.89 8.82 5.34
C GLY A 255 22.98 8.01 4.06
N SER A 256 24.21 7.71 3.63
CA SER A 256 24.46 6.71 2.59
C SER A 256 24.11 5.31 3.10
N TRP A 257 23.62 4.42 2.22
CA TRP A 257 23.37 3.01 2.59
C TRP A 257 24.61 2.30 3.14
N LEU A 258 25.83 2.73 2.78
CA LEU A 258 27.08 2.23 3.32
C LEU A 258 27.25 2.52 4.82
N SER A 259 26.64 3.58 5.34
CA SER A 259 26.67 3.86 6.77
C SER A 259 25.90 2.82 7.59
N MET A 260 24.99 2.06 6.96
CA MET A 260 24.29 0.95 7.61
C MET A 260 25.19 -0.26 7.90
N LEU A 261 26.41 -0.31 7.36
CA LEU A 261 27.38 -1.34 7.72
C LEU A 261 28.00 -1.10 9.10
N ASN A 262 27.83 0.10 9.66
CA ASN A 262 28.31 0.44 11.00
C ASN A 262 27.22 0.14 12.04
N PRO A 263 27.46 -0.74 13.05
CA PRO A 263 26.49 -1.07 14.10
C PRO A 263 26.02 0.13 14.92
N PHE A 264 26.86 1.15 15.11
CA PHE A 264 26.49 2.37 15.83
C PHE A 264 25.44 3.20 15.09
N THR A 265 25.41 3.11 13.76
CA THR A 265 24.36 3.76 12.95
C THR A 265 22.99 3.14 13.21
N TRP A 266 22.92 1.82 13.44
CA TRP A 266 21.66 1.14 13.80
C TRP A 266 21.13 1.61 15.15
N TRP A 267 22.02 1.83 16.11
CA TRP A 267 21.64 2.31 17.44
C TRP A 267 21.08 3.74 17.37
N ASP A 268 21.74 4.62 16.62
CA ASP A 268 21.28 5.99 16.37
C ASP A 268 19.94 6.00 15.61
N LEU A 269 19.79 5.16 14.59
CA LEU A 269 18.55 5.01 13.82
C LEU A 269 17.39 4.60 14.72
N LEU A 270 17.56 3.53 15.51
CA LEU A 270 16.50 2.97 16.34
C LEU A 270 16.07 3.91 17.47
N LEU A 271 17.01 4.63 18.08
CA LEU A 271 16.72 5.47 19.25
C LEU A 271 16.32 6.90 18.89
N HIS A 272 16.85 7.49 17.80
CA HIS A 272 16.69 8.91 17.55
C HIS A 272 16.07 9.26 16.21
N ARG A 273 16.08 8.36 15.22
CA ARG A 273 15.60 8.65 13.87
C ARG A 273 14.37 7.88 13.46
N MET A 274 14.00 6.86 14.21
CA MET A 274 12.73 6.17 14.01
C MET A 274 11.57 7.01 14.55
N ARG A 275 10.52 7.13 13.76
CA ARG A 275 9.26 7.77 14.15
C ARG A 275 8.27 6.67 14.52
N TRP A 276 8.43 6.14 15.73
CA TRP A 276 7.65 5.00 16.23
C TRP A 276 6.15 5.27 16.29
N ASP A 277 5.78 6.53 16.55
CA ASP A 277 4.41 7.02 16.60
C ASP A 277 3.67 6.93 15.26
N ARG A 278 4.42 6.86 14.16
CA ARG A 278 3.85 6.76 12.82
C ARG A 278 3.68 5.32 12.34
N ILE A 279 4.35 4.37 12.96
CA ILE A 279 4.27 2.96 12.54
C ILE A 279 2.91 2.39 12.93
N GLY A 280 2.19 1.84 11.94
CA GLY A 280 0.82 1.36 12.08
C GLY A 280 -0.25 2.42 11.89
N SER A 281 0.13 3.69 11.68
CA SER A 281 -0.84 4.75 11.39
C SER A 281 -1.51 4.55 10.03
N SER A 282 -2.82 4.74 10.00
CA SER A 282 -3.58 4.77 8.75
C SER A 282 -3.28 6.05 7.97
N VAL A 283 -3.30 5.95 6.64
CA VAL A 283 -3.20 7.10 5.74
C VAL A 283 -4.63 7.54 5.40
N THR A 284 -5.03 8.70 5.92
CA THR A 284 -6.37 9.28 5.73
C THR A 284 -6.28 10.71 5.25
#